data_7679682ef429d41fd684d1ae12709f2c
#
_entry.id   7679682ef429d41fd684d1ae12709f2c
#
_cell.length_a   1.000
_cell.length_b   1.000
_cell.length_c   1.000
_cell.angle_alpha   90.00
_cell.angle_beta   90.00
_cell.angle_gamma   90.00
#
_symmetry.space_group_name_H-M   'P 1'
#
loop_
_entity.id
_entity.type
_entity.pdbx_description
1 polymer ?
#
loop_
_entity_poly.entity_id
_entity_poly.type
_entity_poly.pdbx_seq_one_letter_code
_entity_poly.pdbx_strand_id
1 'polypeptide(L)'
;MNKSGSSWLKFGLFTVGLGQSFVFVIVPPLARELGLSEVQTSSIFAFSAIGWALTSATWGRASDRYGRRNIAILGLLGYSASLLAMITPLFLVEKDLLDLVYLFPLLVFGRMLNGLLGSATRPASFAYVADTSSEDKRTVKFARL
;
A
#
# COMPACT_ATOMS: atom_id res chain seq x y z
N MET A 1 -20.37 20.03 -8.54
CA MET A 1 -19.78 18.75 -8.08
C MET A 1 -18.91 18.20 -9.21
N ASN A 2 -17.60 18.30 -9.08
CA ASN A 2 -16.67 17.98 -10.19
C ASN A 2 -16.56 16.46 -10.35
N LYS A 3 -17.15 15.90 -11.41
CA LYS A 3 -17.16 14.46 -11.74
C LYS A 3 -15.72 13.89 -11.87
N SER A 4 -14.75 14.72 -12.21
CA SER A 4 -13.35 14.31 -12.38
C SER A 4 -12.64 13.99 -11.05
N GLY A 5 -13.02 14.64 -9.95
CA GLY A 5 -12.39 14.41 -8.64
C GLY A 5 -12.67 13.04 -8.00
N SER A 6 -13.73 12.36 -8.42
CA SER A 6 -14.05 11.01 -7.93
C SER A 6 -13.38 9.90 -8.77
N SER A 7 -13.10 10.18 -10.05
CA SER A 7 -12.56 9.14 -10.96
C SER A 7 -11.10 8.82 -10.70
N TRP A 8 -10.24 9.81 -10.46
CA TRP A 8 -8.82 9.57 -10.15
C TRP A 8 -8.64 8.76 -8.86
N LEU A 9 -9.49 9.01 -7.85
CA LEU A 9 -9.45 8.29 -6.59
C LEU A 9 -9.80 6.82 -6.77
N LYS A 10 -10.87 6.52 -7.53
CA LYS A 10 -11.27 5.15 -7.85
C LYS A 10 -10.19 4.41 -8.61
N PHE A 11 -9.61 5.07 -9.61
CA PHE A 11 -8.50 4.51 -10.38
C PHE A 11 -7.29 4.22 -9.48
N GLY A 12 -6.93 5.16 -8.60
CA GLY A 12 -5.85 4.97 -7.64
C GLY A 12 -6.11 3.79 -6.68
N LEU A 13 -7.31 3.69 -6.10
CA LEU A 13 -7.67 2.58 -5.21
C LEU A 13 -7.70 1.23 -5.95
N PHE A 14 -8.21 1.21 -7.17
CA PHE A 14 -8.20 0.01 -8.02
C PHE A 14 -6.76 -0.46 -8.32
N THR A 15 -5.87 0.47 -8.68
CA THR A 15 -4.45 0.18 -8.93
C THR A 15 -3.75 -0.35 -7.67
N VAL A 16 -4.03 0.25 -6.50
CA VAL A 16 -3.52 -0.26 -5.21
C VAL A 16 -4.03 -1.68 -4.93
N GLY A 17 -5.32 -1.93 -5.17
CA GLY A 17 -5.92 -3.25 -4.99
C GLY A 17 -5.30 -4.31 -5.88
N LEU A 18 -5.15 -4.02 -7.17
CA LEU A 18 -4.47 -4.90 -8.14
C LEU A 18 -3.02 -5.17 -7.72
N GLY A 19 -2.23 -4.13 -7.48
CA GLY A 19 -0.83 -4.29 -7.11
C GLY A 19 -0.67 -5.05 -5.79
N GLN A 20 -1.55 -4.83 -4.82
CA GLN A 20 -1.56 -5.61 -3.57
C GLN A 20 -1.84 -7.09 -3.82
N SER A 21 -2.79 -7.42 -4.69
CA SER A 21 -3.10 -8.80 -5.07
C SER A 21 -1.90 -9.47 -5.77
N PHE A 22 -1.24 -8.78 -6.69
CA PHE A 22 -0.02 -9.28 -7.33
C PHE A 22 1.09 -9.57 -6.32
N VAL A 23 1.32 -8.67 -5.36
CA VAL A 23 2.33 -8.86 -4.31
C VAL A 23 2.02 -10.11 -3.48
N PHE A 24 0.76 -10.34 -3.10
CA PHE A 24 0.38 -11.53 -2.33
C PHE A 24 0.52 -12.84 -3.11
N VAL A 25 0.33 -12.81 -4.42
CA VAL A 25 0.41 -14.00 -5.28
C VAL A 25 1.84 -14.30 -5.71
N ILE A 26 2.62 -13.26 -6.08
CA ILE A 26 3.93 -13.44 -6.71
C ILE A 26 5.07 -13.51 -5.70
N VAL A 27 5.06 -12.67 -4.67
CA VAL A 27 6.20 -12.56 -3.73
C VAL A 27 6.44 -13.85 -2.93
N PRO A 28 5.43 -14.55 -2.38
CA PRO A 28 5.70 -15.76 -1.60
C PRO A 28 6.38 -16.90 -2.37
N PRO A 29 5.90 -17.30 -3.58
CA PRO A 29 6.60 -18.33 -4.35
C PRO A 29 8.00 -17.89 -4.76
N LEU A 30 8.16 -16.67 -5.27
CA LEU A 30 9.46 -16.15 -5.71
C LEU A 30 10.47 -16.06 -4.55
N ALA A 31 10.04 -15.60 -3.38
CA ALA A 31 10.91 -15.54 -2.20
C ALA A 31 11.39 -16.92 -1.79
N ARG A 32 10.54 -17.96 -1.89
CA ARG A 32 10.92 -19.36 -1.62
C ARG A 32 11.87 -19.91 -2.67
N GLU A 33 11.65 -19.65 -3.94
CA GLU A 33 12.58 -20.03 -5.02
C GLU A 33 13.97 -19.43 -4.81
N LEU A 34 14.05 -18.21 -4.27
CA LEU A 34 15.28 -17.54 -3.90
C LEU A 34 15.85 -17.97 -2.53
N GLY A 35 15.29 -19.01 -1.90
CA GLY A 35 15.83 -19.62 -0.69
C GLY A 35 15.34 -19.01 0.64
N LEU A 36 14.36 -18.12 0.65
CA LEU A 36 13.75 -17.62 1.89
C LEU A 36 12.86 -18.72 2.52
N SER A 37 12.94 -18.87 3.84
CA SER A 37 12.06 -19.76 4.58
C SER A 37 10.61 -19.24 4.60
N GLU A 38 9.64 -20.12 4.89
CA GLU A 38 8.24 -19.74 5.04
C GLU A 38 8.02 -18.72 6.16
N VAL A 39 8.79 -18.84 7.26
CA VAL A 39 8.75 -17.89 8.38
C VAL A 39 9.23 -16.52 7.94
N GLN A 40 10.34 -16.43 7.20
CA GLN A 40 10.83 -15.17 6.65
C GLN A 40 9.82 -14.54 5.71
N THR A 41 9.28 -15.33 4.78
CA THR A 41 8.28 -14.85 3.82
C THR A 41 7.02 -14.32 4.50
N SER A 42 6.50 -15.05 5.50
CA SER A 42 5.33 -14.62 6.28
C SER A 42 5.62 -13.38 7.12
N SER A 43 6.83 -13.27 7.67
CA SER A 43 7.26 -12.12 8.48
C SER A 43 7.28 -10.82 7.68
N ILE A 44 7.63 -10.86 6.37
CA ILE A 44 7.58 -9.70 5.47
C ILE A 44 6.17 -9.06 5.50
N PHE A 45 5.14 -9.89 5.41
CA PHE A 45 3.75 -9.41 5.43
C PHE A 45 3.29 -8.99 6.83
N ALA A 46 3.71 -9.70 7.88
CA ALA A 46 3.39 -9.38 9.26
C ALA A 46 3.91 -8.00 9.67
N PHE A 47 5.16 -7.66 9.35
CA PHE A 47 5.73 -6.34 9.63
C PHE A 47 4.95 -5.23 8.92
N SER A 48 4.51 -5.45 7.69
CA SER A 48 3.65 -4.49 6.97
C SER A 48 2.31 -4.30 7.67
N ALA A 49 1.67 -5.37 8.12
CA ALA A 49 0.40 -5.32 8.83
C ALA A 49 0.50 -4.56 10.15
N ILE A 50 1.57 -4.78 10.91
CA ILE A 50 1.86 -4.04 12.14
C ILE A 50 2.05 -2.54 11.83
N GLY A 51 2.87 -2.20 10.83
CA GLY A 51 3.06 -0.81 10.39
C GLY A 51 1.74 -0.15 10.02
N TRP A 52 0.89 -0.86 9.28
CA TRP A 52 -0.43 -0.38 8.87
C TRP A 52 -1.35 -0.13 10.08
N ALA A 53 -1.40 -1.05 11.03
CA ALA A 53 -2.23 -0.93 12.23
C ALA A 53 -1.80 0.27 13.09
N LEU A 54 -0.49 0.48 13.26
CA LEU A 54 0.06 1.57 14.07
C LEU A 54 -0.17 2.96 13.44
N THR A 55 -0.17 3.06 12.10
CA THR A 55 -0.19 4.37 11.42
C THR A 55 -1.53 4.76 10.83
N SER A 56 -2.47 3.83 10.62
CA SER A 56 -3.75 4.12 9.98
C SER A 56 -4.58 5.20 10.70
N ALA A 57 -4.63 5.17 12.04
CA ALA A 57 -5.31 6.17 12.85
C ALA A 57 -4.63 7.55 12.81
N THR A 58 -3.30 7.58 12.72
CA THR A 58 -2.54 8.83 12.62
C THR A 58 -2.74 9.48 11.25
N TRP A 59 -2.82 8.68 10.18
CA TRP A 59 -3.15 9.18 8.84
C TRP A 59 -4.58 9.70 8.73
N GLY A 60 -5.54 9.09 9.43
CA GLY A 60 -6.90 9.62 9.53
C GLY A 60 -6.87 11.06 10.06
N ARG A 61 -6.26 11.29 11.22
CA ARG A 61 -6.12 12.62 11.82
C ARG A 61 -5.30 13.58 10.96
N ALA A 62 -4.22 13.11 10.35
CA ALA A 62 -3.42 13.91 9.43
C ALA A 62 -4.24 14.36 8.21
N SER A 63 -5.12 13.51 7.68
CA SER A 63 -5.99 13.85 6.54
C SER A 63 -7.00 14.94 6.88
N ASP A 64 -7.47 15.01 8.13
CA ASP A 64 -8.34 16.08 8.61
C ASP A 64 -7.59 17.43 8.68
N ARG A 65 -6.31 17.40 9.06
CA ARG A 65 -5.49 18.61 9.27
C ARG A 65 -4.83 19.13 7.97
N TYR A 66 -4.28 18.24 7.15
CA TYR A 66 -3.48 18.59 5.96
C TYR A 66 -4.25 18.44 4.65
N GLY A 67 -5.50 18.04 4.73
CA GLY A 67 -6.37 17.85 3.59
C GLY A 67 -6.36 16.43 3.03
N ARG A 68 -7.56 15.90 2.80
CA ARG A 68 -7.80 14.49 2.42
C ARG A 68 -7.11 14.11 1.11
N ARG A 69 -7.14 15.02 0.13
CA ARG A 69 -6.50 14.80 -1.17
C ARG A 69 -4.99 14.64 -1.07
N ASN A 70 -4.35 15.51 -0.30
CA ASN A 70 -2.88 15.51 -0.15
C ASN A 70 -2.39 14.23 0.52
N ILE A 71 -3.08 13.79 1.57
CA ILE A 71 -2.75 12.55 2.27
C ILE A 71 -3.04 11.32 1.41
N ALA A 72 -4.11 11.32 0.60
CA ALA A 72 -4.36 10.23 -0.35
C ALA A 72 -3.26 10.14 -1.41
N ILE A 73 -2.78 11.27 -1.94
CA ILE A 73 -1.66 11.31 -2.90
C ILE A 73 -0.37 10.81 -2.23
N LEU A 74 -0.07 11.27 -1.02
CA LEU A 74 1.09 10.79 -0.25
C LEU A 74 1.04 9.27 -0.05
N GLY A 75 -0.11 8.72 0.28
CA GLY A 75 -0.31 7.29 0.42
C GLY A 75 -0.08 6.51 -0.89
N LEU A 76 -0.55 7.04 -2.03
CA LEU A 76 -0.32 6.45 -3.34
C LEU A 76 1.17 6.48 -3.73
N LEU A 77 1.86 7.58 -3.48
CA LEU A 77 3.31 7.70 -3.70
C LEU A 77 4.09 6.75 -2.79
N GLY A 78 3.72 6.66 -1.51
CA GLY A 78 4.32 5.71 -0.56
C GLY A 78 4.09 4.26 -0.98
N TYR A 79 2.91 3.93 -1.48
CA TYR A 79 2.61 2.62 -2.04
C TYR A 79 3.50 2.31 -3.26
N SER A 80 3.60 3.24 -4.21
CA SER A 80 4.45 3.08 -5.40
C SER A 80 5.93 2.90 -5.02
N ALA A 81 6.43 3.72 -4.10
CA ALA A 81 7.80 3.59 -3.58
C ALA A 81 8.03 2.24 -2.91
N SER A 82 7.04 1.71 -2.17
CA SER A 82 7.14 0.40 -1.55
C SER A 82 7.23 -0.74 -2.57
N LEU A 83 6.48 -0.65 -3.67
CA LEU A 83 6.55 -1.64 -4.76
C LEU A 83 7.94 -1.63 -5.41
N LEU A 84 8.48 -0.45 -5.71
CA LEU A 84 9.83 -0.33 -6.25
C LEU A 84 10.88 -0.89 -5.28
N ALA A 85 10.77 -0.56 -3.98
CA ALA A 85 11.66 -1.08 -2.95
C ALA A 85 11.58 -2.61 -2.79
N MET A 86 10.48 -3.25 -3.18
CA MET A 86 10.37 -4.71 -3.18
C MET A 86 10.88 -5.36 -4.47
N ILE A 87 10.55 -4.77 -5.62
CA ILE A 87 10.93 -5.34 -6.93
C ILE A 87 12.44 -5.21 -7.16
N THR A 88 13.04 -4.09 -6.77
CA THR A 88 14.46 -3.82 -6.99
C THR A 88 15.37 -4.90 -6.39
N PRO A 89 15.30 -5.29 -5.11
CA PRO A 89 16.16 -6.33 -4.56
C PRO A 89 15.93 -7.70 -5.18
N LEU A 90 14.69 -8.06 -5.55
CA LEU A 90 14.39 -9.31 -6.25
C LEU A 90 15.12 -9.36 -7.60
N PHE A 91 15.05 -8.28 -8.37
CA PHE A 91 15.73 -8.17 -9.65
C PHE A 91 17.26 -8.18 -9.52
N LEU A 92 17.81 -7.51 -8.50
CA LEU A 92 19.25 -7.46 -8.28
C LEU A 92 19.83 -8.80 -7.87
N VAL A 93 19.11 -9.57 -7.04
CA VAL A 93 19.52 -10.94 -6.65
C VAL A 93 19.46 -11.87 -7.87
N GLU A 94 18.41 -11.78 -8.69
CA GLU A 94 18.29 -12.58 -9.93
C GLU A 94 19.44 -12.34 -10.93
N LYS A 95 20.02 -11.14 -10.90
CA LYS A 95 21.16 -10.74 -11.77
C LYS A 95 22.52 -10.94 -11.11
N ASP A 96 22.61 -11.59 -9.96
CA ASP A 96 23.84 -11.75 -9.19
C ASP A 96 24.54 -10.42 -8.81
N LEU A 97 23.77 -9.32 -8.75
CA LEU A 97 24.26 -7.99 -8.37
C LEU A 97 24.07 -7.69 -6.88
N LEU A 98 23.36 -8.53 -6.16
CA LEU A 98 23.09 -8.40 -4.73
C LEU A 98 23.14 -9.77 -4.07
N ASP A 99 23.87 -9.87 -2.95
CA ASP A 99 23.91 -11.11 -2.17
C ASP A 99 22.55 -11.43 -1.57
N LEU A 100 22.19 -12.70 -1.58
CA LEU A 100 20.93 -13.23 -1.08
C LEU A 100 20.66 -12.87 0.40
N VAL A 101 21.73 -12.66 1.18
CA VAL A 101 21.63 -12.30 2.60
C VAL A 101 20.90 -10.97 2.82
N TYR A 102 20.99 -10.04 1.85
CA TYR A 102 20.32 -8.74 1.90
C TYR A 102 18.87 -8.77 1.40
N LEU A 103 18.45 -9.85 0.76
CA LEU A 103 17.10 -9.93 0.17
C LEU A 103 16.01 -9.80 1.23
N PHE A 104 16.08 -10.59 2.30
CA PHE A 104 15.07 -10.57 3.36
C PHE A 104 14.91 -9.21 4.03
N PRO A 105 15.98 -8.54 4.54
CA PRO A 105 15.83 -7.23 5.17
C PRO A 105 15.33 -6.14 4.19
N LEU A 106 15.69 -6.19 2.92
CA LEU A 106 15.21 -5.23 1.92
C LEU A 106 13.74 -5.44 1.58
N LEU A 107 13.28 -6.69 1.49
CA LEU A 107 11.86 -7.00 1.32
C LEU A 107 11.03 -6.55 2.53
N VAL A 108 11.53 -6.77 3.75
CA VAL A 108 10.90 -6.26 4.98
C VAL A 108 10.80 -4.74 4.94
N PHE A 109 11.89 -4.06 4.57
CA PHE A 109 11.91 -2.60 4.45
C PHE A 109 10.88 -2.08 3.44
N GLY A 110 10.85 -2.65 2.23
CA GLY A 110 9.86 -2.30 1.20
C GLY A 110 8.42 -2.50 1.69
N ARG A 111 8.15 -3.60 2.41
CA ARG A 111 6.81 -3.86 2.98
C ARG A 111 6.49 -2.97 4.16
N MET A 112 7.45 -2.60 4.98
CA MET A 112 7.25 -1.60 6.05
C MET A 112 6.89 -0.23 5.47
N LEU A 113 7.52 0.21 4.38
CA LEU A 113 7.13 1.43 3.67
C LEU A 113 5.66 1.38 3.24
N ASN A 114 5.19 0.25 2.73
CA ASN A 114 3.77 0.05 2.44
C ASN A 114 2.91 0.19 3.70
N GLY A 115 3.26 -0.50 4.77
CA GLY A 115 2.54 -0.41 6.04
C GLY A 115 2.47 1.00 6.58
N LEU A 116 3.60 1.72 6.58
CA LEU A 116 3.71 3.05 7.15
C LEU A 116 3.08 4.15 6.28
N LEU A 117 3.39 4.18 4.98
CA LEU A 117 2.97 5.25 4.07
C LEU A 117 1.76 4.87 3.24
N GLY A 118 1.72 3.66 2.69
CA GLY A 118 0.59 3.18 1.87
C GLY A 118 -0.72 3.12 2.65
N SER A 119 -0.65 2.92 3.97
CA SER A 119 -1.81 2.94 4.88
C SER A 119 -2.57 4.28 4.88
N ALA A 120 -1.95 5.39 4.47
CA ALA A 120 -2.58 6.70 4.36
C ALA A 120 -3.70 6.75 3.29
N THR A 121 -3.62 5.91 2.26
CA THR A 121 -4.54 5.96 1.11
C THR A 121 -5.99 5.68 1.50
N ARG A 122 -6.26 4.63 2.29
CA ARG A 122 -7.63 4.22 2.61
C ARG A 122 -8.38 5.19 3.51
N PRO A 123 -7.85 5.59 4.70
CA PRO A 123 -8.54 6.55 5.56
C PRO A 123 -8.86 7.86 4.85
N ALA A 124 -7.89 8.41 4.13
CA ALA A 124 -8.07 9.64 3.37
C ALA A 124 -9.12 9.50 2.26
N SER A 125 -9.16 8.36 1.57
CA SER A 125 -10.13 8.09 0.50
C SER A 125 -11.55 7.93 1.04
N PHE A 126 -11.75 7.18 2.11
CA PHE A 126 -13.05 7.03 2.75
C PHE A 126 -13.57 8.37 3.28
N ALA A 127 -12.70 9.14 3.93
CA ALA A 127 -13.04 10.45 4.42
C ALA A 127 -13.42 11.43 3.28
N TYR A 128 -12.70 11.41 2.16
CA TYR A 128 -13.03 12.20 0.97
C TYR A 128 -14.41 11.85 0.41
N VAL A 129 -14.74 10.56 0.34
CA VAL A 129 -16.07 10.11 -0.11
C VAL A 129 -17.17 10.50 0.88
N ALA A 130 -16.92 10.40 2.19
CA ALA A 130 -17.86 10.83 3.21
C ALA A 130 -18.20 12.32 3.08
N ASP A 131 -17.18 13.18 2.93
CA ASP A 131 -17.35 14.64 2.81
C ASP A 131 -18.05 15.08 1.52
N THR A 132 -17.86 14.31 0.44
CA THR A 132 -18.43 14.64 -0.89
C THR A 132 -19.78 13.98 -1.17
N SER A 133 -20.35 13.24 -0.19
CA SER A 133 -21.59 12.49 -0.35
C SER A 133 -22.69 13.03 0.57
N SER A 134 -23.93 13.20 0.04
CA SER A 134 -25.12 13.38 0.87
C SER A 134 -25.40 12.10 1.69
N GLU A 135 -26.02 12.23 2.88
CA GLU A 135 -26.26 11.11 3.80
C GLU A 135 -26.93 9.90 3.12
N ASP A 136 -27.96 10.15 2.34
CA ASP A 136 -28.74 9.10 1.64
C ASP A 136 -27.93 8.31 0.59
N LYS A 137 -26.79 8.83 0.14
CA LYS A 137 -25.97 8.21 -0.93
C LYS A 137 -24.62 7.67 -0.43
N ARG A 138 -24.32 7.83 0.85
CA ARG A 138 -23.02 7.40 1.43
C ARG A 138 -22.81 5.89 1.27
N THR A 139 -23.77 5.09 1.70
CA THR A 139 -23.70 3.61 1.66
C THR A 139 -23.48 3.09 0.23
N VAL A 140 -24.21 3.63 -0.75
CA VAL A 140 -24.08 3.24 -2.16
C VAL A 140 -22.73 3.64 -2.75
N LYS A 141 -22.19 4.80 -2.35
CA LYS A 141 -20.89 5.26 -2.84
C LYS A 141 -19.73 4.49 -2.22
N PHE A 142 -19.82 4.11 -0.94
CA PHE A 142 -18.83 3.23 -0.31
C PHE A 142 -18.79 1.85 -0.95
N ALA A 143 -19.95 1.29 -1.31
CA ALA A 143 -20.03 -0.01 -1.98
C ALA A 143 -19.46 0.00 -3.42
N ARG A 144 -19.23 1.19 -4.01
CA ARG A 144 -18.68 1.37 -5.37
C ARG A 144 -17.21 1.79 -5.38
N LEU A 145 -16.54 1.85 -4.23
CA LEU A 145 -15.10 2.08 -4.09
C LEU A 145 -14.32 0.78 -4.13
#